data_0117cc43a2f66208d7196408c2515414
#
_entry.id   0117cc43a2f66208d7196408c2515414
#
_cell.length_a   1.000
_cell.length_b   1.000
_cell.length_c   1.000
_cell.angle_alpha   90.00
_cell.angle_beta   90.00
_cell.angle_gamma   90.00
#
_symmetry.space_group_name_H-M   'P 1'
#
loop_
_entity.id
_entity.type
_entity.pdbx_description
1 polymer ?
#
loop_
_entity_poly.entity_id
_entity_poly.type
_entity_poly.pdbx_seq_one_letter_code
_entity_poly.pdbx_strand_id
1 'polypeptide(L)'
;MLPKKEEIRDKVVLVGLNSPVLREDSATEESMDELSALVETAGGETAGIVLQNRATPDPRTFIGEGKVAEVQLYVENVGATMVIFDNDLSPSQQRVLTELLGVQVLDRCGLILDIFAQRAKTKEGRLQVELAQYRYLLPRLIGMWSHLERQGGTSGKGPIGSKGPGETQLETDRRLINKKIDKIRADLEEVRRVRATQRQQRQKNEIPVVAIVGYTNAGKSTLLNQLTGAAIPANNRLFDTLDTTSRLLTVSDTMDVVVSDTVGFIRKLPHQLVEAFKATLEELEYADLLLHVIDVSNPEWQHQAEVVEKLIVELGANEIPRIDVFNKCDRVEAGDLRPHGADICSISARTGEGVDRLLEMIDRRLDKGTRRVTIHLPYDKGGLLDMLYREAKVESVEYSETIDIVAVCPPKVLGQIGDYTPDWTPPKEDWE
;
A
#
# COMPACT_ATOMS: atom_id res chain seq x y z
N MET A 1 12.41 -36.74 -18.02
CA MET A 1 11.68 -35.44 -17.97
C MET A 1 10.25 -35.76 -17.61
N LEU A 2 9.83 -35.48 -16.39
CA LEU A 2 8.42 -35.58 -16.01
C LEU A 2 7.66 -34.43 -16.72
N PRO A 3 6.46 -34.71 -17.27
CA PRO A 3 5.68 -33.64 -17.88
C PRO A 3 5.39 -32.57 -16.83
N LYS A 4 5.63 -31.30 -17.16
CA LYS A 4 5.15 -30.18 -16.35
C LYS A 4 3.65 -30.38 -16.16
N LYS A 5 3.20 -30.48 -14.90
CA LYS A 5 1.77 -30.38 -14.59
C LYS A 5 1.31 -29.06 -15.22
N GLU A 6 0.40 -29.13 -16.17
CA GLU A 6 -0.34 -27.96 -16.61
C GLU A 6 -1.02 -27.40 -15.35
N GLU A 7 -0.60 -26.22 -14.92
CA GLU A 7 -1.31 -25.48 -13.87
C GLU A 7 -2.69 -25.19 -14.43
N ILE A 8 -3.70 -25.87 -13.91
CA ILE A 8 -5.10 -25.59 -14.22
C ILE A 8 -5.36 -24.18 -13.68
N ARG A 9 -5.40 -23.20 -14.58
CA ARG A 9 -5.76 -21.81 -14.24
C ARG A 9 -7.27 -21.71 -14.19
N ASP A 10 -7.79 -21.04 -13.18
CA ASP A 10 -9.20 -20.73 -13.12
C ASP A 10 -9.58 -19.80 -14.27
N LYS A 11 -10.59 -20.20 -15.05
CA LYS A 11 -11.18 -19.37 -16.09
C LYS A 11 -12.28 -18.50 -15.49
N VAL A 12 -12.12 -17.20 -15.62
CA VAL A 12 -12.95 -16.20 -14.94
C VAL A 12 -13.74 -15.35 -15.94
N VAL A 13 -15.03 -15.20 -15.72
CA VAL A 13 -15.85 -14.20 -16.38
C VAL A 13 -15.99 -12.98 -15.46
N LEU A 14 -15.66 -11.80 -15.97
CA LEU A 14 -15.77 -10.54 -15.26
C LEU A 14 -17.13 -9.90 -15.53
N VAL A 15 -17.76 -9.39 -14.48
CA VAL A 15 -19.06 -8.73 -14.57
C VAL A 15 -19.00 -7.37 -13.87
N GLY A 16 -19.50 -6.33 -14.54
CA GLY A 16 -19.58 -4.99 -13.98
C GLY A 16 -20.93 -4.34 -14.22
N LEU A 17 -21.36 -3.51 -13.27
CA LEU A 17 -22.53 -2.66 -13.41
C LEU A 17 -22.10 -1.19 -13.46
N ASN A 18 -22.36 -0.53 -14.58
CA ASN A 18 -22.25 0.91 -14.70
C ASN A 18 -23.60 1.54 -14.34
N SER A 19 -23.60 2.35 -13.28
CA SER A 19 -24.80 3.01 -12.78
C SER A 19 -24.48 4.38 -12.19
N PRO A 20 -25.23 5.44 -12.56
CA PRO A 20 -25.01 6.78 -12.00
C PRO A 20 -25.15 6.85 -10.47
N VAL A 21 -25.94 5.96 -9.88
CA VAL A 21 -26.15 5.90 -8.42
C VAL A 21 -24.90 5.42 -7.68
N LEU A 22 -24.10 4.59 -8.32
CA LEU A 22 -22.88 4.02 -7.73
C LEU A 22 -21.71 5.02 -7.74
N ARG A 23 -21.75 6.09 -8.49
CA ARG A 23 -20.70 7.12 -8.58
C ARG A 23 -19.32 6.50 -8.82
N GLU A 24 -18.40 6.68 -7.86
CA GLU A 24 -17.01 6.16 -7.91
C GLU A 24 -16.96 4.62 -7.91
N ASP A 25 -17.97 3.93 -7.35
CA ASP A 25 -18.08 2.48 -7.36
C ASP A 25 -18.67 1.92 -8.64
N SER A 26 -19.04 2.78 -9.60
CA SER A 26 -19.55 2.35 -10.92
C SER A 26 -18.47 1.59 -11.69
N ALA A 27 -18.87 0.51 -12.38
CA ALA A 27 -17.96 -0.21 -13.26
C ALA A 27 -17.82 0.55 -14.59
N THR A 28 -16.58 0.79 -15.00
CA THR A 28 -16.20 1.38 -16.28
C THR A 28 -15.34 0.40 -17.07
N GLU A 29 -15.05 0.68 -18.33
CA GLU A 29 -14.15 -0.16 -19.14
C GLU A 29 -12.77 -0.25 -18.47
N GLU A 30 -12.24 0.88 -18.00
CA GLU A 30 -10.95 0.94 -17.32
C GLU A 30 -10.95 0.16 -16.00
N SER A 31 -12.07 0.19 -15.23
CA SER A 31 -12.17 -0.59 -14.01
C SER A 31 -12.24 -2.10 -14.29
N MET A 32 -12.82 -2.49 -15.41
CA MET A 32 -12.85 -3.89 -15.86
C MET A 32 -11.48 -4.36 -16.35
N ASP A 33 -10.71 -3.52 -17.04
CA ASP A 33 -9.33 -3.81 -17.44
C ASP A 33 -8.43 -3.99 -16.20
N GLU A 34 -8.60 -3.13 -15.20
CA GLU A 34 -7.89 -3.26 -13.93
C GLU A 34 -8.29 -4.55 -13.18
N LEU A 35 -9.59 -4.91 -13.18
CA LEU A 35 -10.07 -6.17 -12.61
C LEU A 35 -9.46 -7.38 -13.33
N SER A 36 -9.33 -7.33 -14.67
CA SER A 36 -8.65 -8.36 -15.44
C SER A 36 -7.18 -8.52 -15.03
N ALA A 37 -6.46 -7.42 -14.84
CA ALA A 37 -5.08 -7.45 -14.34
C ALA A 37 -4.97 -8.00 -12.89
N LEU A 38 -6.00 -7.78 -12.05
CA LEU A 38 -6.09 -8.41 -10.72
C LEU A 38 -6.25 -9.93 -10.82
N VAL A 39 -7.11 -10.42 -11.74
CA VAL A 39 -7.30 -11.86 -12.00
C VAL A 39 -5.99 -12.51 -12.44
N GLU A 40 -5.27 -11.89 -13.37
CA GLU A 40 -3.95 -12.38 -13.80
C GLU A 40 -2.95 -12.42 -12.64
N THR A 41 -2.99 -11.40 -11.76
CA THR A 41 -2.14 -11.33 -10.57
C THR A 41 -2.46 -12.46 -9.59
N ALA A 42 -3.72 -12.84 -9.45
CA ALA A 42 -4.17 -13.98 -8.65
C ALA A 42 -3.84 -15.36 -9.28
N GLY A 43 -3.41 -15.37 -10.56
CA GLY A 43 -3.07 -16.59 -11.31
C GLY A 43 -4.20 -17.15 -12.13
N GLY A 44 -5.34 -16.44 -12.25
CA GLY A 44 -6.47 -16.79 -13.11
C GLY A 44 -6.29 -16.30 -14.55
N GLU A 45 -7.25 -16.65 -15.41
CA GLU A 45 -7.35 -16.24 -16.80
C GLU A 45 -8.72 -15.60 -17.05
N THR A 46 -8.75 -14.39 -17.60
CA THR A 46 -10.01 -13.72 -17.97
C THR A 46 -10.54 -14.32 -19.27
N ALA A 47 -11.64 -15.05 -19.19
CA ALA A 47 -12.33 -15.65 -20.33
C ALA A 47 -13.28 -14.70 -21.05
N GLY A 48 -13.73 -13.64 -20.37
CA GLY A 48 -14.57 -12.61 -20.98
C GLY A 48 -15.03 -11.57 -19.98
N ILE A 49 -15.54 -10.45 -20.51
CA ILE A 49 -15.99 -9.27 -19.78
C ILE A 49 -17.43 -8.98 -20.15
N VAL A 50 -18.29 -8.79 -19.15
CA VAL A 50 -19.70 -8.41 -19.32
C VAL A 50 -19.96 -7.14 -18.52
N LEU A 51 -20.23 -6.03 -19.23
CA LEU A 51 -20.59 -4.75 -18.61
C LEU A 51 -22.08 -4.47 -18.88
N GLN A 52 -22.83 -4.09 -17.83
CA GLN A 52 -24.21 -3.67 -17.94
C GLN A 52 -24.35 -2.21 -17.58
N ASN A 53 -25.03 -1.44 -18.39
CA ASN A 53 -25.48 -0.09 -18.08
C ASN A 53 -26.93 -0.14 -17.56
N ARG A 54 -27.14 0.34 -16.32
CA ARG A 54 -28.48 0.38 -15.71
C ARG A 54 -28.57 1.54 -14.72
N ALA A 55 -29.76 2.13 -14.60
CA ALA A 55 -29.99 3.29 -13.73
C ALA A 55 -29.73 2.98 -12.24
N THR A 56 -30.14 1.79 -11.78
CA THR A 56 -30.00 1.36 -10.37
C THR A 56 -29.63 -0.11 -10.29
N PRO A 57 -28.81 -0.53 -9.31
CA PRO A 57 -28.55 -1.94 -9.04
C PRO A 57 -29.83 -2.71 -8.71
N ASP A 58 -29.86 -3.99 -9.06
CA ASP A 58 -30.94 -4.86 -8.64
C ASP A 58 -30.74 -5.28 -7.17
N PRO A 59 -31.77 -5.19 -6.31
CA PRO A 59 -31.62 -5.53 -4.90
C PRO A 59 -31.23 -7.00 -4.66
N ARG A 60 -31.65 -7.93 -5.56
CA ARG A 60 -31.47 -9.37 -5.41
C ARG A 60 -30.22 -9.89 -6.09
N THR A 61 -29.98 -9.46 -7.32
CA THR A 61 -28.94 -10.01 -8.21
C THR A 61 -27.88 -8.99 -8.61
N PHE A 62 -27.97 -7.75 -8.12
CA PHE A 62 -27.12 -6.61 -8.45
C PHE A 62 -27.25 -6.16 -9.92
N ILE A 63 -27.15 -7.09 -10.88
CA ILE A 63 -27.44 -6.89 -12.31
C ILE A 63 -28.86 -7.36 -12.63
N GLY A 64 -29.42 -6.95 -13.81
CA GLY A 64 -30.77 -7.36 -14.19
C GLY A 64 -30.86 -8.87 -14.44
N GLU A 65 -32.05 -9.46 -14.18
CA GLU A 65 -32.28 -10.91 -14.33
C GLU A 65 -31.98 -11.41 -15.76
N GLY A 66 -32.31 -10.65 -16.79
CA GLY A 66 -31.96 -11.00 -18.18
C GLY A 66 -30.44 -11.02 -18.41
N LYS A 67 -29.69 -10.14 -17.73
CA LYS A 67 -28.24 -10.13 -17.80
C LYS A 67 -27.62 -11.30 -17.02
N VAL A 68 -28.24 -11.74 -15.92
CA VAL A 68 -27.85 -12.96 -15.20
C VAL A 68 -27.94 -14.18 -16.11
N ALA A 69 -29.04 -14.33 -16.87
CA ALA A 69 -29.19 -15.43 -17.81
C ALA A 69 -28.16 -15.38 -18.95
N GLU A 70 -27.83 -14.17 -19.43
CA GLU A 70 -26.77 -13.97 -20.45
C GLU A 70 -25.41 -14.38 -19.90
N VAL A 71 -25.06 -13.98 -18.66
CA VAL A 71 -23.82 -14.37 -17.99
C VAL A 71 -23.77 -15.87 -17.79
N GLN A 72 -24.87 -16.50 -17.38
CA GLN A 72 -24.93 -17.95 -17.19
C GLN A 72 -24.59 -18.71 -18.49
N LEU A 73 -25.25 -18.34 -19.59
CA LEU A 73 -24.99 -18.92 -20.91
C LEU A 73 -23.53 -18.70 -21.34
N TYR A 74 -22.99 -17.51 -21.04
CA TYR A 74 -21.60 -17.19 -21.37
C TYR A 74 -20.62 -18.06 -20.57
N VAL A 75 -20.85 -18.23 -19.25
CA VAL A 75 -20.08 -19.08 -18.36
C VAL A 75 -20.05 -20.53 -18.87
N GLU A 76 -21.21 -21.08 -19.27
CA GLU A 76 -21.33 -22.42 -19.82
C GLU A 76 -20.56 -22.58 -21.14
N ASN A 77 -20.67 -21.60 -22.05
CA ASN A 77 -20.03 -21.62 -23.36
C ASN A 77 -18.51 -21.57 -23.29
N VAL A 78 -17.92 -20.75 -22.39
CA VAL A 78 -16.46 -20.62 -22.24
C VAL A 78 -15.88 -21.62 -21.26
N GLY A 79 -16.73 -22.36 -20.54
CA GLY A 79 -16.31 -23.29 -19.47
C GLY A 79 -15.61 -22.56 -18.32
N ALA A 80 -16.15 -21.40 -17.91
CA ALA A 80 -15.59 -20.66 -16.80
C ALA A 80 -15.88 -21.36 -15.47
N THR A 81 -14.92 -21.31 -14.55
CA THR A 81 -15.01 -21.91 -13.21
C THR A 81 -15.47 -20.89 -12.15
N MET A 82 -15.39 -19.59 -12.47
CA MET A 82 -15.68 -18.52 -11.55
C MET A 82 -16.21 -17.28 -12.27
N VAL A 83 -17.03 -16.50 -11.55
CA VAL A 83 -17.48 -15.15 -11.96
C VAL A 83 -17.02 -14.14 -10.92
N ILE A 84 -16.41 -13.03 -11.35
CA ILE A 84 -15.97 -11.96 -10.48
C ILE A 84 -16.65 -10.64 -10.84
N PHE A 85 -17.27 -10.03 -9.85
CA PHE A 85 -17.91 -8.72 -9.99
C PHE A 85 -16.94 -7.59 -9.64
N ASP A 86 -16.93 -6.53 -10.46
CA ASP A 86 -16.13 -5.33 -10.20
C ASP A 86 -16.67 -4.48 -9.04
N ASN A 87 -17.95 -4.63 -8.76
CA ASN A 87 -18.66 -3.94 -7.69
C ASN A 87 -18.75 -4.83 -6.44
N ASP A 88 -18.85 -4.22 -5.28
CA ASP A 88 -19.06 -4.95 -4.03
C ASP A 88 -20.46 -5.59 -4.00
N LEU A 89 -20.52 -6.85 -3.63
CA LEU A 89 -21.76 -7.60 -3.49
C LEU A 89 -22.14 -7.78 -2.01
N SER A 90 -23.41 -7.60 -1.71
CA SER A 90 -23.92 -8.05 -0.42
C SER A 90 -23.85 -9.58 -0.29
N PRO A 91 -23.75 -10.13 0.92
CA PRO A 91 -23.72 -11.58 1.11
C PRO A 91 -24.92 -12.31 0.51
N SER A 92 -26.11 -11.68 0.50
CA SER A 92 -27.31 -12.21 -0.10
C SER A 92 -27.25 -12.24 -1.63
N GLN A 93 -26.74 -11.17 -2.26
CA GLN A 93 -26.55 -11.10 -3.70
C GLN A 93 -25.54 -12.14 -4.18
N GLN A 94 -24.39 -12.22 -3.51
CA GLN A 94 -23.35 -13.19 -3.86
C GLN A 94 -23.89 -14.63 -3.81
N ARG A 95 -24.66 -14.98 -2.79
CA ARG A 95 -25.29 -16.29 -2.66
C ARG A 95 -26.26 -16.57 -3.80
N VAL A 96 -27.20 -15.65 -4.04
CA VAL A 96 -28.21 -15.81 -5.10
C VAL A 96 -27.56 -15.94 -6.48
N LEU A 97 -26.52 -15.16 -6.75
CA LEU A 97 -25.77 -15.23 -8.00
C LEU A 97 -25.02 -16.57 -8.13
N THR A 98 -24.40 -17.07 -7.05
CA THR A 98 -23.75 -18.39 -7.04
C THR A 98 -24.75 -19.52 -7.36
N GLU A 99 -25.96 -19.44 -6.79
CA GLU A 99 -27.03 -20.41 -7.05
C GLU A 99 -27.52 -20.34 -8.51
N LEU A 100 -27.68 -19.13 -9.05
CA LEU A 100 -28.19 -18.93 -10.43
C LEU A 100 -27.15 -19.26 -11.50
N LEU A 101 -25.91 -18.90 -11.28
CA LEU A 101 -24.83 -19.07 -12.25
C LEU A 101 -24.18 -20.47 -12.19
N GLY A 102 -24.38 -21.23 -11.10
CA GLY A 102 -23.83 -22.56 -10.91
C GLY A 102 -22.31 -22.64 -10.73
N VAL A 103 -21.64 -21.50 -10.61
CA VAL A 103 -20.19 -21.38 -10.39
C VAL A 103 -19.91 -20.46 -9.21
N GLN A 104 -18.68 -20.48 -8.70
CA GLN A 104 -18.27 -19.59 -7.61
C GLN A 104 -18.37 -18.13 -8.06
N VAL A 105 -18.98 -17.30 -7.23
CA VAL A 105 -19.07 -15.84 -7.42
C VAL A 105 -18.26 -15.14 -6.36
N LEU A 106 -17.36 -14.26 -6.77
CA LEU A 106 -16.63 -13.33 -5.92
C LEU A 106 -16.91 -11.89 -6.32
N ASP A 107 -16.61 -10.97 -5.44
CA ASP A 107 -16.55 -9.54 -5.76
C ASP A 107 -15.07 -9.09 -5.78
N ARG A 108 -14.84 -7.86 -6.22
CA ARG A 108 -13.50 -7.25 -6.26
C ARG A 108 -12.80 -7.31 -4.89
N CYS A 109 -13.56 -7.11 -3.81
CA CYS A 109 -13.05 -7.19 -2.44
C CYS A 109 -12.49 -8.58 -2.12
N GLY A 110 -13.23 -9.64 -2.44
CA GLY A 110 -12.79 -11.03 -2.25
C GLY A 110 -11.51 -11.36 -3.05
N LEU A 111 -11.44 -10.93 -4.31
CA LEU A 111 -10.26 -11.13 -5.15
C LEU A 111 -9.01 -10.42 -4.60
N ILE A 112 -9.12 -9.17 -4.17
CA ILE A 112 -8.01 -8.42 -3.56
C ILE A 112 -7.53 -9.11 -2.28
N LEU A 113 -8.46 -9.58 -1.44
CA LEU A 113 -8.12 -10.34 -0.23
C LEU A 113 -7.34 -11.62 -0.53
N ASP A 114 -7.69 -12.34 -1.60
CA ASP A 114 -6.97 -13.55 -2.02
C ASP A 114 -5.56 -13.22 -2.52
N ILE A 115 -5.40 -12.16 -3.32
CA ILE A 115 -4.08 -11.67 -3.75
C ILE A 115 -3.22 -11.34 -2.53
N PHE A 116 -3.78 -10.63 -1.56
CA PHE A 116 -3.05 -10.25 -0.35
C PHE A 116 -2.67 -11.46 0.51
N ALA A 117 -3.54 -12.46 0.62
CA ALA A 117 -3.22 -13.70 1.33
C ALA A 117 -2.04 -14.46 0.72
N GLN A 118 -1.92 -14.42 -0.60
CA GLN A 118 -0.78 -15.02 -1.32
C GLN A 118 0.52 -14.22 -1.16
N ARG A 119 0.43 -12.91 -0.96
CA ARG A 119 1.58 -11.98 -0.94
C ARG A 119 2.11 -11.69 0.45
N ALA A 120 1.32 -11.79 1.49
CA ALA A 120 1.72 -11.52 2.88
C ALA A 120 2.84 -12.46 3.34
N LYS A 121 4.04 -11.92 3.55
CA LYS A 121 5.23 -12.67 4.00
C LYS A 121 5.52 -12.43 5.46
N THR A 122 5.33 -11.21 5.93
CA THR A 122 5.57 -10.84 7.33
C THR A 122 4.47 -11.39 8.26
N LYS A 123 4.81 -11.59 9.54
CA LYS A 123 3.84 -11.99 10.56
C LYS A 123 2.68 -10.99 10.64
N GLU A 124 3.01 -9.70 10.59
CA GLU A 124 2.04 -8.62 10.67
C GLU A 124 1.12 -8.59 9.45
N GLY A 125 1.68 -8.59 8.23
CA GLY A 125 0.89 -8.61 6.99
C GLY A 125 -0.08 -9.81 6.96
N ARG A 126 0.37 -10.99 7.39
CA ARG A 126 -0.50 -12.19 7.49
C ARG A 126 -1.64 -11.98 8.47
N LEU A 127 -1.36 -11.44 9.67
CA LEU A 127 -2.40 -11.18 10.67
C LEU A 127 -3.41 -10.13 10.19
N GLN A 128 -2.95 -9.09 9.49
CA GLN A 128 -3.82 -8.05 8.91
C GLN A 128 -4.74 -8.62 7.83
N VAL A 129 -4.18 -9.40 6.91
CA VAL A 129 -4.96 -10.05 5.84
C VAL A 129 -5.94 -11.05 6.43
N GLU A 130 -5.53 -11.88 7.39
CA GLU A 130 -6.39 -12.84 8.06
C GLU A 130 -7.55 -12.14 8.79
N LEU A 131 -7.29 -11.02 9.46
CA LEU A 131 -8.32 -10.19 10.08
C LEU A 131 -9.35 -9.67 9.06
N ALA A 132 -8.86 -9.15 7.93
CA ALA A 132 -9.72 -8.65 6.85
C ALA A 132 -10.54 -9.78 6.23
N GLN A 133 -9.95 -10.94 5.98
CA GLN A 133 -10.64 -12.13 5.47
C GLN A 133 -11.75 -12.59 6.44
N TYR A 134 -11.50 -12.68 7.74
CA TYR A 134 -12.55 -13.06 8.69
C TYR A 134 -13.68 -12.03 8.76
N ARG A 135 -13.37 -10.73 8.67
CA ARG A 135 -14.40 -9.68 8.61
C ARG A 135 -15.23 -9.74 7.33
N TYR A 136 -14.62 -10.08 6.20
CA TYR A 136 -15.29 -10.27 4.92
C TYR A 136 -16.17 -11.52 4.92
N LEU A 137 -15.68 -12.64 5.46
CA LEU A 137 -16.36 -13.94 5.48
C LEU A 137 -17.49 -13.99 6.51
N LEU A 138 -17.34 -13.36 7.68
CA LEU A 138 -18.29 -13.46 8.79
C LEU A 138 -19.75 -13.18 8.40
N PRO A 139 -20.10 -12.07 7.68
CA PRO A 139 -21.48 -11.84 7.24
C PRO A 139 -21.92 -12.81 6.15
N ARG A 140 -20.99 -13.37 5.36
CA ARG A 140 -21.25 -14.30 4.27
C ARG A 140 -21.57 -15.71 4.76
N LEU A 141 -20.98 -16.14 5.86
CA LEU A 141 -21.26 -17.42 6.49
C LEU A 141 -22.71 -17.52 6.98
N ILE A 142 -23.26 -16.44 7.52
CA ILE A 142 -24.66 -16.38 7.97
C ILE A 142 -25.63 -16.71 6.82
N GLY A 143 -25.31 -16.31 5.59
CA GLY A 143 -26.10 -16.61 4.40
C GLY A 143 -26.01 -18.05 3.89
N MET A 144 -24.87 -18.71 4.08
CA MET A 144 -24.65 -20.08 3.59
C MET A 144 -25.40 -21.14 4.40
N TRP A 145 -25.48 -20.99 5.71
CA TRP A 145 -26.12 -21.97 6.59
C TRP A 145 -27.64 -21.98 6.54
N SER A 146 -28.28 -20.84 6.32
CA SER A 146 -29.75 -20.75 6.17
C SER A 146 -30.29 -21.55 4.97
N HIS A 147 -29.44 -21.90 4.02
CA HIS A 147 -29.79 -22.73 2.86
C HIS A 147 -29.77 -24.23 3.17
N LEU A 148 -28.79 -24.67 3.99
CA LEU A 148 -28.71 -26.08 4.43
C LEU A 148 -29.92 -26.47 5.30
N GLU A 149 -30.43 -25.55 6.10
CA GLU A 149 -31.65 -25.77 6.88
C GLU A 149 -32.90 -25.96 6.01
N ARG A 150 -33.01 -25.22 4.89
CA ARG A 150 -34.15 -25.39 3.96
C ARG A 150 -34.07 -26.65 3.13
N GLN A 151 -32.89 -27.18 2.82
CA GLN A 151 -32.70 -28.45 2.11
C GLN A 151 -32.85 -29.66 3.04
N GLY A 152 -32.57 -29.49 4.36
CA GLY A 152 -32.76 -30.52 5.37
C GLY A 152 -34.20 -30.64 5.90
N GLY A 153 -35.16 -29.96 5.29
CA GLY A 153 -36.57 -29.93 5.69
C GLY A 153 -37.27 -31.27 5.62
N THR A 154 -36.99 -32.16 6.56
CA THR A 154 -37.89 -33.26 6.87
C THR A 154 -38.88 -32.76 7.95
N SER A 155 -40.14 -32.69 7.55
CA SER A 155 -41.31 -32.46 8.35
C SER A 155 -41.21 -33.12 9.75
N GLY A 156 -40.87 -32.34 10.77
CA GLY A 156 -40.89 -32.76 12.14
C GLY A 156 -41.57 -31.72 13.00
N LYS A 157 -42.81 -32.00 13.46
CA LYS A 157 -43.49 -31.22 14.49
C LYS A 157 -42.68 -31.23 15.80
N GLY A 158 -41.80 -30.25 15.96
CA GLY A 158 -41.13 -29.96 17.23
C GLY A 158 -41.90 -28.90 18.01
N PRO A 159 -41.81 -28.84 19.35
CA PRO A 159 -42.45 -27.81 20.16
C PRO A 159 -41.90 -26.42 19.79
N ILE A 160 -42.80 -25.44 19.86
CA ILE A 160 -42.52 -24.03 19.61
C ILE A 160 -41.35 -23.61 20.53
N GLY A 161 -40.18 -23.23 19.93
CA GLY A 161 -39.04 -22.73 20.69
C GLY A 161 -37.79 -23.64 20.72
N SER A 162 -37.78 -24.82 20.04
CA SER A 162 -36.56 -25.62 19.90
C SER A 162 -35.70 -25.02 18.78
N LYS A 163 -34.56 -24.40 19.13
CA LYS A 163 -33.52 -24.04 18.17
C LYS A 163 -33.07 -25.30 17.45
N GLY A 164 -33.17 -25.31 16.12
CA GLY A 164 -32.71 -26.45 15.31
C GLY A 164 -31.19 -26.66 15.43
N PRO A 165 -30.66 -27.88 15.19
CA PRO A 165 -29.22 -28.19 15.27
C PRO A 165 -28.36 -27.29 14.36
N GLY A 166 -28.91 -26.72 13.28
CA GLY A 166 -28.23 -25.78 12.39
C GLY A 166 -28.01 -24.40 13.00
N GLU A 167 -28.97 -23.83 13.76
CA GLU A 167 -28.79 -22.56 14.45
C GLU A 167 -27.69 -22.62 15.52
N THR A 168 -27.58 -23.73 16.25
CA THR A 168 -26.53 -23.93 17.26
C THR A 168 -25.14 -24.05 16.64
N GLN A 169 -25.02 -24.64 15.44
CA GLN A 169 -23.76 -24.80 14.74
C GLN A 169 -23.30 -23.45 14.16
N LEU A 170 -24.19 -22.71 13.52
CA LEU A 170 -23.92 -21.35 13.02
C LEU A 170 -23.47 -20.41 14.17
N GLU A 171 -24.14 -20.45 15.30
CA GLU A 171 -23.80 -19.63 16.46
C GLU A 171 -22.43 -20.03 17.05
N THR A 172 -22.12 -21.32 17.03
CA THR A 172 -20.81 -21.85 17.45
C THR A 172 -19.70 -21.39 16.51
N ASP A 173 -19.90 -21.50 15.18
CA ASP A 173 -18.92 -21.08 14.18
C ASP A 173 -18.69 -19.56 14.23
N ARG A 174 -19.77 -18.77 14.36
CA ARG A 174 -19.65 -17.33 14.55
C ARG A 174 -18.85 -16.96 15.80
N ARG A 175 -19.08 -17.67 16.91
CA ARG A 175 -18.35 -17.47 18.17
C ARG A 175 -16.87 -17.84 18.02
N LEU A 176 -16.56 -18.92 17.28
CA LEU A 176 -15.18 -19.32 17.01
C LEU A 176 -14.46 -18.29 16.16
N ILE A 177 -15.10 -17.76 15.12
CA ILE A 177 -14.52 -16.73 14.28
C ILE A 177 -14.31 -15.43 15.05
N ASN A 178 -15.29 -14.99 15.87
CA ASN A 178 -15.11 -13.81 16.69
C ASN A 178 -13.95 -13.97 17.68
N LYS A 179 -13.78 -15.14 18.31
CA LYS A 179 -12.62 -15.44 19.15
C LYS A 179 -11.30 -15.37 18.39
N LYS A 180 -11.26 -15.82 17.12
CA LYS A 180 -10.08 -15.69 16.27
C LYS A 180 -9.78 -14.23 15.95
N ILE A 181 -10.81 -13.44 15.60
CA ILE A 181 -10.69 -12.00 15.37
C ILE A 181 -10.10 -11.30 16.60
N ASP A 182 -10.60 -11.59 17.79
CA ASP A 182 -10.13 -10.98 19.04
C ASP A 182 -8.67 -11.37 19.33
N LYS A 183 -8.31 -12.63 19.09
CA LYS A 183 -6.91 -13.08 19.21
C LYS A 183 -5.99 -12.36 18.23
N ILE A 184 -6.38 -12.26 16.96
CA ILE A 184 -5.59 -11.57 15.94
C ILE A 184 -5.40 -10.09 16.30
N ARG A 185 -6.44 -9.44 16.81
CA ARG A 185 -6.35 -8.05 17.29
C ARG A 185 -5.33 -7.91 18.43
N ALA A 186 -5.33 -8.83 19.39
CA ALA A 186 -4.36 -8.83 20.47
C ALA A 186 -2.92 -9.05 19.96
N ASP A 187 -2.74 -9.98 19.01
CA ASP A 187 -1.44 -10.24 18.38
C ASP A 187 -0.94 -9.02 17.59
N LEU A 188 -1.82 -8.29 16.89
CA LEU A 188 -1.50 -7.05 16.18
C LEU A 188 -1.11 -5.92 17.14
N GLU A 189 -1.77 -5.81 18.28
CA GLU A 189 -1.44 -4.82 19.32
C GLU A 189 -0.03 -5.03 19.86
N GLU A 190 0.38 -6.27 20.05
CA GLU A 190 1.74 -6.61 20.47
C GLU A 190 2.78 -6.19 19.40
N VAL A 191 2.50 -6.43 18.11
CA VAL A 191 3.35 -5.98 17.02
C VAL A 191 3.49 -4.44 17.02
N ARG A 192 2.40 -3.71 17.26
CA ARG A 192 2.40 -2.24 17.38
C ARG A 192 3.32 -1.75 18.51
N ARG A 193 3.32 -2.41 19.66
CA ARG A 193 4.20 -2.07 20.78
C ARG A 193 5.69 -2.20 20.40
N VAL A 194 6.04 -3.29 19.74
CA VAL A 194 7.43 -3.52 19.28
C VAL A 194 7.84 -2.43 18.29
N ARG A 195 6.98 -2.07 17.33
CA ARG A 195 7.24 -0.98 16.38
C ARG A 195 7.39 0.37 17.06
N ALA A 196 6.54 0.67 18.05
CA ALA A 196 6.63 1.92 18.80
C ALA A 196 8.01 2.07 19.49
N THR A 197 8.54 0.99 20.06
CA THR A 197 9.86 0.97 20.68
C THR A 197 10.98 1.20 19.67
N GLN A 198 10.93 0.53 18.51
CA GLN A 198 11.89 0.72 17.42
C GLN A 198 11.84 2.15 16.87
N ARG A 199 10.64 2.74 16.79
CA ARG A 199 10.41 4.11 16.35
C ARG A 199 11.07 5.13 17.29
N GLN A 200 10.90 4.97 18.61
CA GLN A 200 11.56 5.82 19.60
C GLN A 200 13.08 5.80 19.48
N GLN A 201 13.66 4.65 19.14
CA GLN A 201 15.11 4.55 18.90
C GLN A 201 15.54 5.28 17.63
N ARG A 202 14.74 5.22 16.52
CA ARG A 202 15.02 5.98 15.30
C ARG A 202 14.92 7.48 15.51
N GLN A 203 13.89 7.96 16.22
CA GLN A 203 13.74 9.37 16.57
C GLN A 203 14.93 9.91 17.39
N LYS A 204 15.49 9.10 18.28
CA LYS A 204 16.71 9.48 19.02
C LYS A 204 17.95 9.64 18.13
N ASN A 205 17.98 8.92 17.01
CA ASN A 205 19.09 8.97 16.06
C ASN A 205 18.90 10.05 14.98
N GLU A 206 17.78 10.81 15.02
CA GLU A 206 17.44 11.90 14.08
C GLU A 206 17.50 11.52 12.58
N ILE A 207 17.35 10.23 12.24
CA ILE A 207 17.35 9.77 10.83
C ILE A 207 15.96 10.01 10.25
N PRO A 208 15.82 10.89 9.22
CA PRO A 208 14.54 11.17 8.60
C PRO A 208 13.97 9.94 7.88
N VAL A 209 12.63 9.88 7.78
CA VAL A 209 11.90 8.82 7.10
C VAL A 209 11.23 9.39 5.86
N VAL A 210 11.52 8.79 4.71
CA VAL A 210 10.92 9.10 3.42
C VAL A 210 10.00 7.95 3.03
N ALA A 211 8.69 8.20 2.91
CA ALA A 211 7.73 7.18 2.51
C ALA A 211 7.37 7.32 1.03
N ILE A 212 7.46 6.20 0.30
CA ILE A 212 7.06 6.14 -1.11
C ILE A 212 5.60 5.70 -1.16
N VAL A 213 4.73 6.55 -1.70
CA VAL A 213 3.30 6.31 -1.90
C VAL A 213 2.95 6.39 -3.38
N GLY A 214 1.86 5.78 -3.79
CA GLY A 214 1.40 5.87 -5.17
C GLY A 214 0.53 4.69 -5.57
N TYR A 215 -0.06 4.78 -6.74
CA TYR A 215 -0.95 3.75 -7.27
C TYR A 215 -0.22 2.41 -7.48
N THR A 216 -0.96 1.30 -7.55
CA THR A 216 -0.38 0.00 -7.91
C THR A 216 0.32 0.09 -9.27
N ASN A 217 1.47 -0.55 -9.38
CA ASN A 217 2.28 -0.55 -10.61
C ASN A 217 2.80 0.83 -11.08
N ALA A 218 2.75 1.89 -10.26
CA ALA A 218 3.36 3.18 -10.59
C ALA A 218 4.90 3.15 -10.60
N GLY A 219 5.51 2.07 -10.11
CA GLY A 219 6.96 1.86 -10.11
C GLY A 219 7.65 2.18 -8.79
N LYS A 220 6.93 2.15 -7.66
CA LYS A 220 7.46 2.42 -6.31
C LYS A 220 8.64 1.52 -5.94
N SER A 221 8.48 0.21 -6.04
CA SER A 221 9.54 -0.76 -5.72
C SER A 221 10.71 -0.68 -6.70
N THR A 222 10.46 -0.31 -7.96
CA THR A 222 11.52 -0.03 -8.93
C THR A 222 12.32 1.20 -8.54
N LEU A 223 11.63 2.26 -8.09
CA LEU A 223 12.28 3.47 -7.58
C LEU A 223 13.11 3.17 -6.34
N LEU A 224 12.56 2.41 -5.38
CA LEU A 224 13.30 2.02 -4.17
C LEU A 224 14.58 1.24 -4.55
N ASN A 225 14.49 0.29 -5.49
CA ASN A 225 15.66 -0.45 -5.99
C ASN A 225 16.69 0.46 -6.63
N GLN A 226 16.26 1.41 -7.47
CA GLN A 226 17.12 2.36 -8.13
C GLN A 226 17.86 3.27 -7.14
N LEU A 227 17.15 3.75 -6.11
CA LEU A 227 17.71 4.62 -5.07
C LEU A 227 18.70 3.89 -4.16
N THR A 228 18.41 2.63 -3.80
CA THR A 228 19.17 1.92 -2.74
C THR A 228 20.09 0.83 -3.26
N GLY A 229 20.11 0.57 -4.56
CA GLY A 229 20.85 -0.56 -5.15
C GLY A 229 20.32 -1.94 -4.71
N ALA A 230 19.13 -1.99 -4.11
CA ALA A 230 18.51 -3.23 -3.66
C ALA A 230 17.98 -4.05 -4.85
N ALA A 231 17.84 -5.37 -4.67
CA ALA A 231 17.26 -6.28 -5.66
C ALA A 231 15.91 -6.82 -5.18
N ILE A 232 14.98 -5.92 -4.82
CA ILE A 232 13.62 -6.32 -4.44
C ILE A 232 12.88 -6.72 -5.71
N PRO A 233 12.13 -7.85 -5.72
CA PRO A 233 11.32 -8.22 -6.86
C PRO A 233 10.36 -7.08 -7.24
N ALA A 234 10.50 -6.58 -8.45
CA ALA A 234 9.66 -5.52 -9.00
C ALA A 234 9.10 -6.03 -10.35
N ASN A 235 8.01 -6.77 -10.28
CA ASN A 235 7.34 -7.31 -11.45
C ASN A 235 6.23 -6.35 -11.90
N ASN A 236 5.83 -6.47 -13.16
CA ASN A 236 4.73 -5.67 -13.72
C ASN A 236 3.37 -6.30 -13.31
N ARG A 237 3.13 -6.46 -12.00
CA ARG A 237 1.92 -7.02 -11.42
C ARG A 237 1.35 -6.10 -10.35
N LEU A 238 0.02 -6.07 -10.24
CA LEU A 238 -0.64 -5.31 -9.19
C LEU A 238 -0.33 -5.92 -7.81
N PHE A 239 -0.13 -5.09 -6.79
CA PHE A 239 0.18 -5.52 -5.42
C PHE A 239 1.42 -6.43 -5.28
N ASP A 240 2.48 -6.16 -6.04
CA ASP A 240 3.71 -6.94 -5.92
C ASP A 240 4.39 -6.74 -4.55
N THR A 241 4.20 -5.57 -3.94
CA THR A 241 4.64 -5.24 -2.58
C THR A 241 3.42 -5.07 -1.67
N LEU A 242 3.29 -5.95 -0.67
CA LEU A 242 2.28 -5.87 0.38
C LEU A 242 2.91 -5.50 1.73
N ASP A 243 4.08 -6.06 2.02
CA ASP A 243 4.81 -5.77 3.24
C ASP A 243 5.70 -4.54 3.03
N THR A 244 5.69 -3.61 3.96
CA THR A 244 6.58 -2.44 3.93
C THR A 244 8.04 -2.87 3.96
N THR A 245 8.82 -2.34 3.05
CA THR A 245 10.26 -2.58 2.99
C THR A 245 10.99 -1.28 3.22
N SER A 246 11.71 -1.17 4.33
CA SER A 246 12.51 0.02 4.66
C SER A 246 13.99 -0.23 4.37
N ARG A 247 14.67 0.75 3.79
CA ARG A 247 16.10 0.72 3.46
C ARG A 247 16.76 2.04 3.84
N LEU A 248 18.00 1.97 4.26
CA LEU A 248 18.85 3.13 4.45
C LEU A 248 19.32 3.61 3.08
N LEU A 249 19.25 4.91 2.84
CA LEU A 249 19.70 5.61 1.65
C LEU A 249 20.57 6.79 2.08
N THR A 250 21.77 6.89 1.56
CA THR A 250 22.60 8.08 1.66
C THR A 250 22.18 9.03 0.55
N VAL A 251 21.58 10.16 0.91
CA VAL A 251 21.07 11.18 -0.02
C VAL A 251 22.19 12.16 -0.38
N SER A 252 22.99 12.55 0.60
CA SER A 252 24.16 13.43 0.43
C SER A 252 25.25 13.05 1.43
N ASP A 253 26.41 13.70 1.37
CA ASP A 253 27.51 13.49 2.32
C ASP A 253 27.11 13.76 3.77
N THR A 254 26.04 14.52 3.98
CA THR A 254 25.56 14.96 5.30
C THR A 254 24.29 14.30 5.75
N MET A 255 23.60 13.55 4.87
CA MET A 255 22.24 13.06 5.15
C MET A 255 22.04 11.60 4.75
N ASP A 256 21.76 10.78 5.75
CA ASP A 256 21.19 9.45 5.59
C ASP A 256 19.68 9.49 5.89
N VAL A 257 18.87 8.81 5.09
CA VAL A 257 17.42 8.69 5.29
C VAL A 257 16.99 7.24 5.25
N VAL A 258 15.89 6.92 5.93
CA VAL A 258 15.22 5.63 5.77
C VAL A 258 14.13 5.77 4.73
N VAL A 259 14.27 5.10 3.59
CA VAL A 259 13.23 5.05 2.55
C VAL A 259 12.36 3.82 2.78
N SER A 260 11.05 4.02 2.85
CA SER A 260 10.06 2.96 3.03
C SER A 260 9.15 2.85 1.80
N ASP A 261 9.11 1.67 1.16
CA ASP A 261 8.09 1.34 0.16
C ASP A 261 6.79 0.94 0.86
N THR A 262 5.67 1.45 0.38
CA THR A 262 4.35 1.16 0.94
C THR A 262 3.52 0.30 -0.01
N VAL A 263 2.41 -0.23 0.51
CA VAL A 263 1.42 -0.95 -0.31
C VAL A 263 0.90 -0.02 -1.40
N GLY A 264 0.82 -0.52 -2.63
CA GLY A 264 0.23 0.23 -3.74
C GLY A 264 -1.25 0.47 -3.51
N PHE A 265 -1.70 1.70 -3.74
CA PHE A 265 -3.12 2.04 -3.71
C PHE A 265 -3.81 1.64 -5.02
N ILE A 266 -5.09 1.36 -4.94
CA ILE A 266 -5.93 0.98 -6.07
C ILE A 266 -7.33 1.59 -5.87
N ARG A 267 -8.05 1.82 -6.97
CA ARG A 267 -9.46 2.26 -6.87
C ARG A 267 -10.33 1.18 -6.22
N LYS A 268 -11.41 1.59 -5.57
CA LYS A 268 -12.36 0.71 -4.87
C LYS A 268 -11.66 -0.21 -3.86
N LEU A 269 -10.65 0.34 -3.13
CA LEU A 269 -9.99 -0.41 -2.07
C LEU A 269 -11.00 -0.65 -0.94
N PRO A 270 -11.25 -1.92 -0.55
CA PRO A 270 -12.24 -2.21 0.48
C PRO A 270 -11.91 -1.52 1.82
N HIS A 271 -12.88 -0.83 2.42
CA HIS A 271 -12.71 -0.18 3.73
C HIS A 271 -12.18 -1.14 4.81
N GLN A 272 -12.58 -2.41 4.76
CA GLN A 272 -12.09 -3.44 5.67
C GLN A 272 -10.58 -3.67 5.55
N LEU A 273 -10.04 -3.52 4.32
CA LEU A 273 -8.61 -3.59 4.06
C LEU A 273 -7.90 -2.31 4.52
N VAL A 274 -8.46 -1.13 4.23
CA VAL A 274 -7.91 0.14 4.72
C VAL A 274 -7.77 0.09 6.25
N GLU A 275 -8.81 -0.36 6.97
CA GLU A 275 -8.74 -0.53 8.42
C GLU A 275 -7.71 -1.59 8.88
N ALA A 276 -7.60 -2.72 8.17
CA ALA A 276 -6.64 -3.76 8.51
C ALA A 276 -5.20 -3.28 8.29
N PHE A 277 -4.96 -2.56 7.20
CA PHE A 277 -3.65 -2.01 6.85
C PHE A 277 -3.34 -0.66 7.49
N LYS A 278 -4.31 -0.05 8.19
CA LYS A 278 -4.10 1.24 8.88
C LYS A 278 -2.84 1.21 9.75
N ALA A 279 -2.56 0.09 10.42
CA ALA A 279 -1.35 -0.07 11.22
C ALA A 279 -0.05 -0.09 10.38
N THR A 280 -0.09 -0.60 9.16
CA THR A 280 1.06 -0.57 8.22
C THR A 280 1.20 0.80 7.58
N LEU A 281 0.07 1.45 7.34
CA LEU A 281 -0.02 2.81 6.80
C LEU A 281 0.22 3.88 7.88
N GLU A 282 0.15 3.53 9.19
CA GLU A 282 0.61 4.38 10.29
C GLU A 282 2.10 4.79 10.14
N GLU A 283 2.89 4.05 9.35
CA GLU A 283 4.25 4.49 9.00
C GLU A 283 4.25 5.79 8.18
N LEU A 284 3.17 6.08 7.45
CA LEU A 284 3.01 7.35 6.73
C LEU A 284 2.87 8.53 7.69
N GLU A 285 2.14 8.38 8.80
CA GLU A 285 1.95 9.45 9.80
C GLU A 285 3.28 9.92 10.43
N TYR A 286 4.31 9.09 10.35
CA TYR A 286 5.63 9.34 10.92
C TYR A 286 6.70 9.62 9.87
N ALA A 287 6.32 9.75 8.63
CA ALA A 287 7.22 10.14 7.57
C ALA A 287 7.53 11.65 7.67
N ASP A 288 8.78 12.01 7.44
CA ASP A 288 9.21 13.40 7.34
C ASP A 288 8.99 13.96 5.92
N LEU A 289 8.87 13.06 4.92
CA LEU A 289 8.63 13.39 3.52
C LEU A 289 7.88 12.27 2.81
N LEU A 290 6.92 12.63 1.95
CA LEU A 290 6.23 11.70 1.04
C LEU A 290 6.77 11.86 -0.37
N LEU A 291 7.07 10.73 -1.03
CA LEU A 291 7.30 10.66 -2.48
C LEU A 291 6.05 10.06 -3.12
N HIS A 292 5.23 10.89 -3.74
CA HIS A 292 4.03 10.44 -4.45
C HIS A 292 4.39 10.06 -5.88
N VAL A 293 4.52 8.76 -6.13
CA VAL A 293 4.91 8.22 -7.44
C VAL A 293 3.72 8.04 -8.35
N ILE A 294 3.75 8.71 -9.50
CA ILE A 294 2.67 8.79 -10.49
C ILE A 294 3.18 8.21 -11.82
N ASP A 295 2.46 7.27 -12.41
CA ASP A 295 2.78 6.69 -13.73
C ASP A 295 2.23 7.56 -14.85
N VAL A 296 3.06 8.43 -15.44
CA VAL A 296 2.64 9.33 -16.52
C VAL A 296 2.36 8.62 -17.84
N SER A 297 2.79 7.38 -17.99
CA SER A 297 2.51 6.59 -19.18
C SER A 297 1.09 6.03 -19.24
N ASN A 298 0.35 6.12 -18.12
CA ASN A 298 -1.04 5.70 -18.04
C ASN A 298 -1.96 6.87 -18.42
N PRO A 299 -2.90 6.71 -19.35
CA PRO A 299 -3.86 7.77 -19.71
C PRO A 299 -4.69 8.29 -18.51
N GLU A 300 -4.97 7.42 -17.53
CA GLU A 300 -5.77 7.71 -16.34
C GLU A 300 -4.91 8.20 -15.15
N TRP A 301 -3.65 8.63 -15.37
CA TRP A 301 -2.74 9.00 -14.28
C TRP A 301 -3.30 10.08 -13.35
N GLN A 302 -4.08 11.03 -13.86
CA GLN A 302 -4.70 12.09 -13.06
C GLN A 302 -5.71 11.51 -12.06
N HIS A 303 -6.58 10.64 -12.54
CA HIS A 303 -7.55 9.96 -11.69
C HIS A 303 -6.88 9.04 -10.65
N GLN A 304 -5.82 8.33 -11.07
CA GLN A 304 -5.03 7.51 -10.15
C GLN A 304 -4.36 8.36 -9.07
N ALA A 305 -3.83 9.54 -9.42
CA ALA A 305 -3.25 10.47 -8.46
C ALA A 305 -4.31 10.98 -7.46
N GLU A 306 -5.51 11.35 -7.93
CA GLU A 306 -6.63 11.76 -7.05
C GLU A 306 -7.04 10.66 -6.05
N VAL A 307 -7.06 9.40 -6.47
CA VAL A 307 -7.35 8.26 -5.58
C VAL A 307 -6.30 8.17 -4.47
N VAL A 308 -5.02 8.33 -4.81
CA VAL A 308 -3.93 8.31 -3.84
C VAL A 308 -4.03 9.52 -2.88
N GLU A 309 -4.33 10.70 -3.39
CA GLU A 309 -4.50 11.91 -2.57
C GLU A 309 -5.63 11.78 -1.56
N LYS A 310 -6.79 11.26 -1.98
CA LYS A 310 -7.91 10.99 -1.06
C LYS A 310 -7.50 10.06 0.07
N LEU A 311 -6.74 9.01 -0.24
CA LEU A 311 -6.26 8.05 0.76
C LEU A 311 -5.20 8.67 1.69
N ILE A 312 -4.30 9.53 1.20
CA ILE A 312 -3.35 10.28 2.04
C ILE A 312 -4.10 11.14 3.07
N VAL A 313 -5.17 11.81 2.64
CA VAL A 313 -6.03 12.61 3.54
C VAL A 313 -6.76 11.70 4.56
N GLU A 314 -7.34 10.58 4.12
CA GLU A 314 -8.04 9.62 5.00
C GLU A 314 -7.11 9.02 6.06
N LEU A 315 -5.83 8.88 5.71
CA LEU A 315 -4.79 8.36 6.61
C LEU A 315 -4.18 9.45 7.52
N GLY A 316 -4.61 10.72 7.39
CA GLY A 316 -4.11 11.82 8.23
C GLY A 316 -2.70 12.30 7.87
N ALA A 317 -2.20 11.98 6.68
CA ALA A 317 -0.84 12.31 6.23
C ALA A 317 -0.77 13.56 5.31
N ASN A 318 -1.84 14.35 5.25
CA ASN A 318 -1.95 15.55 4.39
C ASN A 318 -1.04 16.70 4.77
N GLU A 319 -0.61 16.78 6.04
CA GLU A 319 0.29 17.82 6.54
C GLU A 319 1.78 17.53 6.27
N ILE A 320 2.11 16.32 5.84
CA ILE A 320 3.49 15.91 5.58
C ILE A 320 3.95 16.52 4.25
N PRO A 321 5.16 17.12 4.19
CA PRO A 321 5.73 17.61 2.95
C PRO A 321 5.73 16.52 1.87
N ARG A 322 5.40 16.87 0.62
CA ARG A 322 5.28 15.93 -0.48
C ARG A 322 6.06 16.37 -1.71
N ILE A 323 6.70 15.44 -2.38
CA ILE A 323 7.25 15.59 -3.74
C ILE A 323 6.44 14.68 -4.67
N ASP A 324 5.86 15.26 -5.73
CA ASP A 324 5.17 14.51 -6.77
C ASP A 324 6.19 14.02 -7.79
N VAL A 325 6.35 12.69 -7.88
CA VAL A 325 7.35 12.01 -8.70
C VAL A 325 6.67 11.40 -9.91
N PHE A 326 6.75 12.07 -11.05
CA PHE A 326 6.21 11.62 -12.33
C PHE A 326 7.15 10.60 -12.95
N ASN A 327 6.83 9.33 -12.80
CA ASN A 327 7.64 8.19 -13.20
C ASN A 327 7.26 7.66 -14.60
N LYS A 328 8.14 6.85 -15.18
CA LYS A 328 8.03 6.21 -16.50
C LYS A 328 8.07 7.22 -17.66
N CYS A 329 8.78 8.34 -17.48
CA CYS A 329 8.96 9.35 -18.52
C CYS A 329 9.65 8.81 -19.80
N ASP A 330 10.33 7.66 -19.69
CA ASP A 330 10.91 6.95 -20.82
C ASP A 330 9.88 6.37 -21.82
N ARG A 331 8.59 6.33 -21.44
CA ARG A 331 7.48 5.84 -22.27
C ARG A 331 6.62 6.93 -22.88
N VAL A 332 6.89 8.20 -22.55
CA VAL A 332 6.12 9.35 -23.03
C VAL A 332 7.01 10.19 -23.95
N GLU A 333 6.48 10.63 -25.10
CA GLU A 333 7.23 11.46 -26.02
C GLU A 333 7.63 12.80 -25.41
N ALA A 334 8.80 13.32 -25.77
CA ALA A 334 9.42 14.49 -25.14
C ALA A 334 8.63 15.82 -25.26
N GLY A 335 7.52 15.84 -25.97
CA GLY A 335 6.60 16.98 -26.13
C GLY A 335 5.37 16.96 -25.25
N ASP A 336 5.00 15.81 -24.68
CA ASP A 336 3.79 15.64 -23.89
C ASP A 336 4.11 15.74 -22.41
N LEU A 337 3.60 16.83 -21.80
CA LEU A 337 3.38 17.03 -20.37
C LEU A 337 4.43 16.42 -19.42
N ARG A 338 5.61 17.06 -19.32
CA ARG A 338 6.46 16.91 -18.13
C ARG A 338 6.05 17.99 -17.14
N PRO A 339 5.27 17.68 -16.09
CA PRO A 339 4.93 18.65 -15.06
C PRO A 339 6.19 19.22 -14.44
N HIS A 340 6.22 20.54 -14.21
CA HIS A 340 7.34 21.22 -13.62
C HIS A 340 6.86 22.04 -12.42
N GLY A 341 7.62 22.02 -11.33
CA GLY A 341 7.33 22.76 -10.11
C GLY A 341 8.43 22.60 -9.08
N ALA A 342 8.32 23.34 -7.99
CA ALA A 342 9.26 23.27 -6.88
C ALA A 342 9.25 21.89 -6.19
N ASP A 343 8.07 21.23 -6.18
CA ASP A 343 7.83 19.94 -5.55
C ASP A 343 7.48 18.85 -6.58
N ILE A 344 7.92 19.04 -7.82
CA ILE A 344 7.63 18.13 -8.93
C ILE A 344 8.93 17.65 -9.55
N CYS A 345 9.07 16.33 -9.68
CA CYS A 345 10.20 15.68 -10.32
C CYS A 345 9.74 14.65 -11.36
N SER A 346 10.24 14.77 -12.59
CA SER A 346 10.00 13.79 -13.66
C SER A 346 11.18 12.83 -13.74
N ILE A 347 10.92 11.52 -13.68
CA ILE A 347 11.95 10.49 -13.63
C ILE A 347 11.61 9.28 -14.52
N SER A 348 12.61 8.46 -14.78
CA SER A 348 12.43 7.05 -15.13
C SER A 348 13.18 6.19 -14.11
N ALA A 349 12.44 5.57 -13.19
CA ALA A 349 13.02 4.65 -12.21
C ALA A 349 13.71 3.45 -12.87
N ARG A 350 13.37 3.12 -14.12
CA ARG A 350 13.98 2.02 -14.88
C ARG A 350 15.35 2.40 -15.46
N THR A 351 15.48 3.60 -16.01
CA THR A 351 16.72 4.07 -16.67
C THR A 351 17.64 4.84 -15.75
N GLY A 352 17.13 5.35 -14.62
CA GLY A 352 17.83 6.25 -13.71
C GLY A 352 17.72 7.74 -14.09
N GLU A 353 17.06 8.07 -15.21
CA GLU A 353 16.87 9.48 -15.64
C GLU A 353 16.13 10.27 -14.56
N GLY A 354 16.66 11.43 -14.18
CA GLY A 354 16.07 12.36 -13.23
C GLY A 354 16.21 11.96 -11.75
N VAL A 355 16.81 10.81 -11.43
CA VAL A 355 16.96 10.32 -10.05
C VAL A 355 17.90 11.21 -9.24
N ASP A 356 19.00 11.71 -9.83
CA ASP A 356 19.93 12.63 -9.14
C ASP A 356 19.21 13.91 -8.70
N ARG A 357 18.37 14.48 -9.58
CA ARG A 357 17.53 15.64 -9.23
C ARG A 357 16.55 15.32 -8.10
N LEU A 358 15.97 14.13 -8.08
CA LEU A 358 15.08 13.71 -6.99
C LEU A 358 15.84 13.64 -5.66
N LEU A 359 17.09 13.13 -5.66
CA LEU A 359 17.95 13.11 -4.47
C LEU A 359 18.25 14.54 -3.97
N GLU A 360 18.58 15.46 -4.87
CA GLU A 360 18.78 16.88 -4.52
C GLU A 360 17.52 17.53 -3.91
N MET A 361 16.33 17.18 -4.42
CA MET A 361 15.06 17.69 -3.89
C MET A 361 14.77 17.11 -2.50
N ILE A 362 15.05 15.81 -2.28
CA ILE A 362 14.92 15.16 -0.96
C ILE A 362 15.87 15.84 0.04
N ASP A 363 17.14 16.01 -0.33
CA ASP A 363 18.14 16.66 0.51
C ASP A 363 17.68 18.07 0.92
N ARG A 364 17.26 18.88 -0.05
CA ARG A 364 16.76 20.25 0.19
C ARG A 364 15.52 20.29 1.11
N ARG A 365 14.60 19.33 0.97
CA ARG A 365 13.36 19.29 1.77
C ARG A 365 13.59 18.84 3.20
N LEU A 366 14.57 17.98 3.40
CA LEU A 366 14.90 17.40 4.72
C LEU A 366 16.08 18.11 5.39
N ASP A 367 16.76 19.05 4.68
CA ASP A 367 17.90 19.77 5.22
C ASP A 367 17.46 20.62 6.42
N LYS A 368 17.91 20.21 7.59
CA LYS A 368 17.74 20.91 8.87
C LYS A 368 18.91 21.85 9.17
N GLY A 369 19.73 22.18 8.17
CA GLY A 369 20.93 23.01 8.36
C GLY A 369 22.14 22.25 8.87
N THR A 370 22.15 20.92 8.79
CA THR A 370 23.32 20.10 9.11
C THR A 370 24.41 20.32 8.06
N ARG A 371 25.65 20.51 8.52
CA ARG A 371 26.79 20.79 7.63
C ARG A 371 27.99 19.93 7.98
N ARG A 372 28.71 19.49 6.96
CA ARG A 372 30.02 18.88 7.08
C ARG A 372 31.05 19.99 7.19
N VAL A 373 31.81 20.02 8.29
CA VAL A 373 32.76 21.06 8.60
C VAL A 373 34.09 20.49 9.07
N THR A 374 35.16 21.21 8.78
CA THR A 374 36.48 20.97 9.35
C THR A 374 36.64 21.87 10.59
N ILE A 375 36.99 21.30 11.71
CA ILE A 375 37.06 21.95 13.01
C ILE A 375 38.49 21.88 13.50
N HIS A 376 39.09 23.02 13.88
CA HIS A 376 40.41 23.11 14.44
C HIS A 376 40.32 23.48 15.91
N LEU A 377 40.34 22.45 16.79
CA LEU A 377 40.21 22.65 18.24
C LEU A 377 41.58 22.77 18.89
N PRO A 378 41.82 23.83 19.71
CA PRO A 378 42.96 23.86 20.60
C PRO A 378 42.87 22.74 21.65
N TYR A 379 44.00 22.24 22.12
CA TYR A 379 44.08 21.13 23.10
C TYR A 379 43.41 21.46 24.45
N ASP A 380 43.27 22.74 24.81
CA ASP A 380 42.64 23.19 26.05
C ASP A 380 41.07 23.08 25.96
N LYS A 381 40.53 22.83 24.79
CA LYS A 381 39.06 22.70 24.52
C LYS A 381 38.58 21.25 24.38
N GLY A 382 39.26 20.31 25.01
CA GLY A 382 38.91 18.89 24.96
C GLY A 382 37.45 18.56 25.34
N GLY A 383 36.75 19.42 26.10
CA GLY A 383 35.33 19.26 26.39
C GLY A 383 34.42 19.42 25.16
N LEU A 384 34.86 20.18 24.16
CA LEU A 384 34.12 20.31 22.89
C LEU A 384 34.26 19.04 22.02
N LEU A 385 35.41 18.35 22.11
CA LEU A 385 35.58 17.08 21.43
C LEU A 385 34.61 16.00 21.98
N ASP A 386 34.46 15.97 23.31
CA ASP A 386 33.51 15.07 23.98
C ASP A 386 32.04 15.37 23.54
N MET A 387 31.69 16.66 23.38
CA MET A 387 30.40 17.07 22.88
C MET A 387 30.20 16.65 21.42
N LEU A 388 31.22 16.83 20.56
CA LEU A 388 31.16 16.41 19.16
C LEU A 388 30.92 14.91 19.03
N TYR A 389 31.54 14.07 19.83
CA TYR A 389 31.27 12.63 19.84
C TYR A 389 29.86 12.26 20.30
N ARG A 390 29.18 13.13 21.08
CA ARG A 390 27.82 12.87 21.58
C ARG A 390 26.75 13.44 20.66
N GLU A 391 26.97 14.62 20.06
CA GLU A 391 25.93 15.42 19.37
C GLU A 391 26.20 15.60 17.87
N ALA A 392 27.32 15.09 17.33
CA ALA A 392 27.71 15.16 15.93
C ALA A 392 28.23 13.81 15.40
N LYS A 393 28.25 13.63 14.10
CA LYS A 393 28.87 12.46 13.46
C LYS A 393 30.33 12.80 13.13
N VAL A 394 31.25 12.38 13.97
CA VAL A 394 32.68 12.56 13.76
C VAL A 394 33.18 11.53 12.74
N GLU A 395 33.79 11.98 11.66
CA GLU A 395 34.32 11.14 10.57
C GLU A 395 35.81 10.85 10.73
N SER A 396 36.60 11.88 11.07
CA SER A 396 38.02 11.73 11.33
C SER A 396 38.52 12.69 12.42
N VAL A 397 39.57 12.28 13.13
CA VAL A 397 40.27 13.11 14.11
C VAL A 397 41.74 12.95 13.88
N GLU A 398 42.45 14.04 13.63
CA GLU A 398 43.89 14.09 13.50
C GLU A 398 44.47 15.02 14.56
N TYR A 399 45.56 14.59 15.16
CA TYR A 399 46.25 15.36 16.20
C TYR A 399 47.53 15.96 15.60
N SER A 400 47.51 17.30 15.39
CA SER A 400 48.64 18.06 14.87
C SER A 400 49.03 19.18 15.86
N GLU A 401 49.21 20.41 15.41
CA GLU A 401 49.30 21.59 16.29
C GLU A 401 47.98 21.90 16.97
N THR A 402 46.86 21.47 16.37
CA THR A 402 45.50 21.49 16.85
C THR A 402 44.92 20.09 16.76
N ILE A 403 43.72 19.88 17.32
CA ILE A 403 42.91 18.69 17.10
C ILE A 403 42.06 18.99 15.88
N ASP A 404 42.42 18.41 14.74
CA ASP A 404 41.74 18.61 13.47
C ASP A 404 40.64 17.54 13.29
N ILE A 405 39.40 17.96 13.22
CA ILE A 405 38.23 17.10 13.22
C ILE A 405 37.39 17.36 11.98
N VAL A 406 37.06 16.32 11.24
CA VAL A 406 36.02 16.40 10.21
C VAL A 406 34.75 15.78 10.80
N ALA A 407 33.71 16.56 10.86
CA ALA A 407 32.42 16.13 11.44
C ALA A 407 31.22 16.71 10.71
N VAL A 408 30.13 15.95 10.72
CA VAL A 408 28.80 16.39 10.26
C VAL A 408 28.05 16.89 11.49
N CYS A 409 27.81 18.19 11.54
CA CYS A 409 27.31 18.90 12.72
C CYS A 409 25.93 19.51 12.49
N PRO A 410 24.94 19.24 13.37
CA PRO A 410 23.65 19.94 13.35
C PRO A 410 23.82 21.42 13.76
N PRO A 411 22.86 22.32 13.42
CA PRO A 411 22.95 23.77 13.67
C PRO A 411 23.27 24.14 15.12
N LYS A 412 22.71 23.42 16.08
CA LYS A 412 22.98 23.61 17.51
C LYS A 412 24.46 23.46 17.84
N VAL A 413 25.10 22.44 17.27
CA VAL A 413 26.53 22.17 17.48
C VAL A 413 27.37 23.19 16.72
N LEU A 414 27.00 23.51 15.47
CA LEU A 414 27.64 24.53 14.65
C LEU A 414 27.70 25.88 15.37
N GLY A 415 26.61 26.28 16.04
CA GLY A 415 26.58 27.51 16.84
C GLY A 415 27.57 27.51 18.03
N GLN A 416 27.96 26.33 18.56
CA GLN A 416 28.89 26.21 19.69
C GLN A 416 30.36 26.12 19.25
N ILE A 417 30.61 25.67 18.03
CA ILE A 417 31.95 25.44 17.48
C ILE A 417 32.33 26.43 16.38
N GLY A 418 31.46 27.41 16.07
CA GLY A 418 31.65 28.34 14.96
C GLY A 418 32.98 29.06 14.95
N ASP A 419 33.53 29.39 16.12
CA ASP A 419 34.85 30.05 16.27
C ASP A 419 36.02 29.15 15.81
N TYR A 420 35.79 27.83 15.73
CA TYR A 420 36.79 26.81 15.38
C TYR A 420 36.58 26.22 13.99
N THR A 421 35.62 26.74 13.21
CA THR A 421 35.26 26.28 11.87
C THR A 421 35.49 27.37 10.85
N PRO A 422 36.67 27.49 10.22
CA PRO A 422 36.98 28.58 9.29
C PRO A 422 36.09 28.58 8.03
N ASP A 423 35.57 27.44 7.63
CA ASP A 423 34.76 27.28 6.43
C ASP A 423 33.25 27.51 6.68
N TRP A 424 32.85 27.83 7.92
CA TRP A 424 31.44 28.04 8.26
C TRP A 424 31.21 29.44 8.83
N THR A 425 30.22 30.13 8.29
CA THR A 425 29.73 31.40 8.83
C THR A 425 28.26 31.23 9.22
N PRO A 426 27.85 31.72 10.41
CA PRO A 426 26.44 31.67 10.79
C PRO A 426 25.56 32.35 9.76
N PRO A 427 24.37 31.81 9.44
CA PRO A 427 23.41 32.48 8.58
C PRO A 427 23.11 33.88 9.18
N LYS A 428 23.14 34.94 8.34
CA LYS A 428 22.75 36.28 8.77
C LYS A 428 21.28 36.20 9.17
N GLU A 429 20.99 36.65 10.40
CA GLU A 429 19.62 36.78 10.85
C GLU A 429 18.96 37.89 10.01
N ASP A 430 17.75 37.63 9.45
CA ASP A 430 17.03 38.48 8.49
C ASP A 430 16.57 39.85 9.07
N TRP A 431 17.18 40.31 10.16
CA TRP A 431 16.82 41.55 10.88
C TRP A 431 18.02 42.49 11.19
N GLU A 432 19.16 42.31 10.52
CA GLU A 432 20.23 43.30 10.44
C GLU A 432 20.21 44.12 9.14
#